data_dc98006f63ff7d0f48e88f40fd32313f
#
_entry.id   dc98006f63ff7d0f48e88f40fd32313f
#
_cell.length_a   1.000
_cell.length_b   1.000
_cell.length_c   1.000
_cell.angle_alpha   90.00
_cell.angle_beta   90.00
_cell.angle_gamma   90.00
#
_symmetry.space_group_name_H-M   'P 1'
#
loop_
_entity.id
_entity.type
_entity.pdbx_description
1 polymer ?
#
loop_
_entity_poly.entity_id
_entity_poly.type
_entity_poly.pdbx_seq_one_letter_code
_entity_poly.pdbx_strand_id
1 'polypeptide(L)'
;MAKGTKGKKTITERELHKRMLDVWERGKSELCEVRGSEIHGRGVYATRDIPAEEKIIEYVGELIDKDESGQRGIDQAEKAELHGDAAVYIFTVSKKYDIDGNFPWNTARLINHSCEPNCEAWQTGKRIHIHSLRDIKEGDELTFDYGFDIECYEDHPCLCGRAGCIGYIVSREQWDQLYERLGRGKYAGKAS
;
A
#
# COMPACT_ATOMS: atom_id res chain seq x y z
N MET A 1 36.68 -20.18 -23.18
CA MET A 1 35.54 -20.78 -22.45
C MET A 1 34.32 -19.86 -22.59
N ALA A 2 33.39 -20.26 -23.44
CA ALA A 2 32.20 -19.45 -23.73
C ALA A 2 31.21 -19.58 -22.57
N LYS A 3 30.84 -18.44 -21.94
CA LYS A 3 29.75 -18.36 -20.94
C LYS A 3 28.42 -18.52 -21.67
N GLY A 4 27.75 -19.66 -21.43
CA GLY A 4 26.44 -19.93 -21.99
C GLY A 4 25.43 -18.89 -21.47
N THR A 5 24.85 -18.13 -22.36
CA THR A 5 23.68 -17.29 -22.15
C THR A 5 22.52 -18.19 -21.78
N LYS A 6 22.06 -18.14 -20.50
CA LYS A 6 20.79 -18.78 -20.10
C LYS A 6 19.67 -18.11 -20.89
N GLY A 7 19.15 -18.81 -21.89
CA GLY A 7 18.02 -18.37 -22.68
C GLY A 7 16.83 -18.05 -21.75
N LYS A 8 16.24 -16.87 -21.89
CA LYS A 8 14.97 -16.52 -21.24
C LYS A 8 13.93 -17.54 -21.70
N LYS A 9 13.39 -18.33 -20.77
CA LYS A 9 12.29 -19.26 -21.06
C LYS A 9 11.09 -18.43 -21.52
N THR A 10 10.71 -18.54 -22.76
CA THR A 10 9.51 -17.87 -23.29
C THR A 10 8.29 -18.50 -22.63
N ILE A 11 7.50 -17.67 -21.92
CA ILE A 11 6.24 -18.09 -21.30
C ILE A 11 5.21 -18.28 -22.42
N THR A 12 4.46 -19.38 -22.40
CA THR A 12 3.35 -19.59 -23.35
C THR A 12 2.15 -18.71 -22.98
N GLU A 13 1.32 -18.36 -23.98
CA GLU A 13 0.08 -17.58 -23.73
C GLU A 13 -0.81 -18.25 -22.67
N ARG A 14 -0.91 -19.57 -22.67
CA ARG A 14 -1.67 -20.33 -21.67
C ARG A 14 -1.11 -20.17 -20.26
N GLU A 15 0.21 -20.18 -20.11
CA GLU A 15 0.87 -19.96 -18.81
C GLU A 15 0.69 -18.51 -18.33
N LEU A 16 0.78 -17.55 -19.25
CA LEU A 16 0.52 -16.15 -18.95
C LEU A 16 -0.92 -15.94 -18.47
N HIS A 17 -1.89 -16.47 -19.21
CA HIS A 17 -3.31 -16.40 -18.83
C HIS A 17 -3.57 -17.04 -17.45
N LYS A 18 -3.00 -18.22 -17.19
CA LYS A 18 -3.11 -18.87 -15.88
C LYS A 18 -2.55 -18.01 -14.73
N ARG A 19 -1.40 -17.35 -14.95
CA ARG A 19 -0.80 -16.45 -13.96
C ARG A 19 -1.67 -15.22 -13.72
N MET A 20 -2.23 -14.65 -14.76
CA MET A 20 -3.14 -13.50 -14.63
C MET A 20 -4.40 -13.85 -13.83
N LEU A 21 -5.00 -15.01 -14.09
CA LEU A 21 -6.14 -15.51 -13.31
C LEU A 21 -5.78 -15.74 -11.84
N ASP A 22 -4.60 -16.34 -11.56
CA ASP A 22 -4.12 -16.56 -10.19
C ASP A 22 -3.96 -15.21 -9.44
N VAL A 23 -3.34 -14.22 -10.06
CA VAL A 23 -3.18 -12.88 -9.46
C VAL A 23 -4.54 -12.23 -9.21
N TRP A 24 -5.46 -12.31 -10.17
CA TRP A 24 -6.80 -11.75 -10.04
C TRP A 24 -7.59 -12.40 -8.91
N GLU A 25 -7.57 -13.73 -8.78
CA GLU A 25 -8.24 -14.45 -7.68
C GLU A 25 -7.65 -14.08 -6.31
N ARG A 26 -6.33 -13.95 -6.22
CA ARG A 26 -5.65 -13.58 -4.96
C ARG A 26 -5.95 -12.14 -4.50
N GLY A 27 -6.25 -11.23 -5.45
CA GLY A 27 -6.62 -9.85 -5.16
C GLY A 27 -8.07 -9.68 -4.72
N LYS A 28 -8.85 -10.78 -4.62
CA LYS A 28 -10.24 -10.74 -4.14
C LYS A 28 -10.32 -11.05 -2.65
N SER A 29 -11.34 -10.48 -2.02
CA SER A 29 -11.72 -10.81 -0.65
C SER A 29 -13.22 -10.59 -0.46
N GLU A 30 -13.86 -11.48 0.28
CA GLU A 30 -15.24 -11.31 0.74
C GLU A 30 -15.34 -10.49 2.02
N LEU A 31 -14.18 -10.22 2.67
CA LEU A 31 -14.11 -9.46 3.92
C LEU A 31 -14.17 -7.94 3.70
N CYS A 32 -14.06 -7.50 2.45
CA CYS A 32 -14.02 -6.06 2.17
C CYS A 32 -14.62 -5.71 0.81
N GLU A 33 -15.07 -4.47 0.70
CA GLU A 33 -15.61 -3.88 -0.54
C GLU A 33 -15.18 -2.43 -0.74
N VAL A 34 -15.27 -1.93 -1.97
CA VAL A 34 -14.89 -0.56 -2.31
C VAL A 34 -16.10 0.36 -2.21
N ARG A 35 -15.92 1.50 -1.52
CA ARG A 35 -16.91 2.60 -1.42
C ARG A 35 -16.24 3.95 -1.62
N GLY A 36 -17.02 5.04 -1.68
CA GLY A 36 -16.48 6.41 -1.52
C GLY A 36 -15.89 6.59 -0.12
N SER A 37 -14.80 7.35 0.02
CA SER A 37 -14.11 7.59 1.29
C SER A 37 -14.11 9.07 1.66
N GLU A 38 -14.23 9.35 2.95
CA GLU A 38 -14.05 10.70 3.51
C GLU A 38 -12.57 11.07 3.65
N ILE A 39 -11.66 10.08 3.63
CA ILE A 39 -10.21 10.31 3.69
C ILE A 39 -9.73 10.81 2.33
N HIS A 40 -9.93 9.98 1.28
CA HIS A 40 -9.56 10.36 -0.08
C HIS A 40 -10.29 9.46 -1.11
N GLY A 41 -10.95 10.07 -2.07
CA GLY A 41 -11.53 9.44 -3.24
C GLY A 41 -12.35 8.17 -2.95
N ARG A 42 -11.72 7.01 -3.09
CA ARG A 42 -12.28 5.70 -2.75
C ARG A 42 -11.55 5.05 -1.59
N GLY A 43 -12.25 4.28 -0.78
CA GLY A 43 -11.71 3.49 0.30
C GLY A 43 -12.19 2.05 0.25
N VAL A 44 -11.62 1.21 1.08
CA VAL A 44 -12.00 -0.20 1.25
C VAL A 44 -12.62 -0.37 2.63
N TYR A 45 -13.76 -1.01 2.70
CA TYR A 45 -14.59 -1.11 3.92
C TYR A 45 -14.84 -2.56 4.28
N ALA A 46 -14.87 -2.87 5.58
CA ALA A 46 -15.21 -4.19 6.07
C ALA A 46 -16.67 -4.54 5.75
N THR A 47 -16.92 -5.73 5.19
CA THR A 47 -18.26 -6.26 4.86
C THR A 47 -18.91 -7.00 6.01
N ARG A 48 -18.15 -7.30 7.06
CA ARG A 48 -18.57 -7.95 8.31
C ARG A 48 -17.54 -7.67 9.40
N ASP A 49 -17.84 -8.03 10.64
CA ASP A 49 -16.86 -7.98 11.73
C ASP A 49 -15.64 -8.85 11.39
N ILE A 50 -14.45 -8.29 11.56
CA ILE A 50 -13.16 -8.93 11.30
C ILE A 50 -12.38 -8.96 12.61
N PRO A 51 -11.99 -10.15 13.13
CA PRO A 51 -11.17 -10.23 14.33
C PRO A 51 -9.75 -9.71 14.09
N ALA A 52 -9.04 -9.39 15.18
CA ALA A 52 -7.62 -9.05 15.13
C ALA A 52 -6.78 -10.17 14.49
N GLU A 53 -5.68 -9.79 13.83
CA GLU A 53 -4.73 -10.69 13.17
C GLU A 53 -5.29 -11.48 11.97
N GLU A 54 -6.53 -11.18 11.53
CA GLU A 54 -7.13 -11.82 10.37
C GLU A 54 -6.51 -11.32 9.07
N LYS A 55 -6.22 -12.24 8.15
CA LYS A 55 -5.81 -11.91 6.80
C LYS A 55 -7.00 -11.45 5.97
N ILE A 56 -7.01 -10.20 5.58
CA ILE A 56 -8.12 -9.58 4.87
C ILE A 56 -8.00 -9.76 3.35
N ILE A 57 -6.88 -9.31 2.76
CA ILE A 57 -6.69 -9.29 1.31
C ILE A 57 -5.20 -9.31 0.96
N GLU A 58 -4.86 -9.78 -0.23
CA GLU A 58 -3.50 -9.65 -0.76
C GLU A 58 -3.36 -8.38 -1.60
N TYR A 59 -2.27 -7.64 -1.39
CA TYR A 59 -1.85 -6.56 -2.29
C TYR A 59 -1.18 -7.18 -3.51
N VAL A 60 -1.92 -7.32 -4.58
CA VAL A 60 -1.45 -7.98 -5.81
C VAL A 60 -0.93 -6.96 -6.83
N GLY A 61 0.01 -7.39 -7.68
CA GLY A 61 0.57 -6.55 -8.71
C GLY A 61 1.69 -7.23 -9.48
N GLU A 62 2.39 -6.45 -10.26
CA GLU A 62 3.56 -6.88 -11.01
C GLU A 62 4.83 -6.72 -10.16
N LEU A 63 5.65 -7.76 -10.10
CA LEU A 63 6.96 -7.69 -9.45
C LEU A 63 7.95 -7.06 -10.43
N ILE A 64 8.45 -5.88 -10.09
CA ILE A 64 9.37 -5.06 -10.89
C ILE A 64 10.69 -4.85 -10.15
N ASP A 65 11.76 -4.57 -10.88
CA ASP A 65 13.04 -4.19 -10.26
C ASP A 65 13.05 -2.71 -9.85
N LYS A 66 14.12 -2.28 -9.17
CA LYS A 66 14.20 -0.91 -8.62
C LYS A 66 14.30 0.16 -9.69
N ASP A 67 14.93 -0.12 -10.81
CA ASP A 67 15.09 0.85 -11.91
C ASP A 67 13.72 1.09 -12.59
N GLU A 68 12.99 0.02 -12.88
CA GLU A 68 11.64 0.09 -13.41
C GLU A 68 10.65 0.72 -12.41
N SER A 69 10.79 0.39 -11.12
CA SER A 69 10.00 0.97 -10.04
C SER A 69 10.15 2.49 -9.97
N GLY A 70 11.38 2.98 -10.03
CA GLY A 70 11.66 4.42 -10.03
C GLY A 70 10.97 5.14 -11.19
N GLN A 71 11.08 4.59 -12.41
CA GLN A 71 10.45 5.18 -13.59
C GLN A 71 8.91 5.16 -13.49
N ARG A 72 8.33 4.02 -13.11
CA ARG A 72 6.86 3.91 -12.95
C ARG A 72 6.33 4.82 -11.83
N GLY A 73 7.11 5.00 -10.76
CA GLY A 73 6.74 5.91 -9.67
C GLY A 73 6.62 7.36 -10.15
N ILE A 74 7.59 7.83 -10.94
CA ILE A 74 7.56 9.16 -11.57
C ILE A 74 6.34 9.28 -12.50
N ASP A 75 6.15 8.32 -13.41
CA ASP A 75 5.02 8.32 -14.35
C ASP A 75 3.65 8.31 -13.65
N GLN A 76 3.54 7.62 -12.52
CA GLN A 76 2.31 7.57 -11.70
C GLN A 76 2.09 8.92 -11.00
N ALA A 77 3.13 9.52 -10.42
CA ALA A 77 3.06 10.81 -9.74
C ALA A 77 2.66 11.94 -10.69
N GLU A 78 3.27 12.02 -11.88
CA GLU A 78 2.91 13.00 -12.91
C GLU A 78 1.45 12.86 -13.36
N LYS A 79 0.96 11.64 -13.56
CA LYS A 79 -0.45 11.40 -13.92
C LYS A 79 -1.41 11.78 -12.79
N ALA A 80 -1.01 11.53 -11.55
CA ALA A 80 -1.82 11.87 -10.39
C ALA A 80 -1.96 13.38 -10.23
N GLU A 81 -0.89 14.13 -10.41
CA GLU A 81 -0.91 15.61 -10.39
C GLU A 81 -1.87 16.17 -11.44
N LEU A 82 -1.84 15.61 -12.66
CA LEU A 82 -2.72 16.02 -13.76
C LEU A 82 -4.22 15.74 -13.51
N HIS A 83 -4.53 14.70 -12.75
CA HIS A 83 -5.91 14.23 -12.53
C HIS A 83 -6.44 14.47 -11.11
N GLY A 84 -5.62 14.99 -10.20
CA GLY A 84 -5.98 15.21 -8.80
C GLY A 84 -6.24 13.89 -8.04
N ASP A 85 -5.56 12.81 -8.42
CA ASP A 85 -5.72 11.45 -7.85
C ASP A 85 -4.55 11.10 -6.92
N ALA A 86 -4.69 10.03 -6.14
CA ALA A 86 -3.60 9.53 -5.30
C ALA A 86 -2.51 8.87 -6.13
N ALA A 87 -1.26 9.13 -5.75
CA ALA A 87 -0.17 9.11 -6.68
C ALA A 87 0.50 7.76 -6.95
N VAL A 88 0.90 6.99 -5.95
CA VAL A 88 1.84 5.89 -6.18
C VAL A 88 1.35 4.60 -5.55
N TYR A 89 1.21 3.57 -6.38
CA TYR A 89 0.74 2.24 -5.97
C TYR A 89 1.88 1.22 -5.96
N ILE A 90 3.09 1.66 -5.56
CA ILE A 90 4.28 0.81 -5.53
C ILE A 90 4.59 0.42 -4.09
N PHE A 91 4.69 -0.89 -3.85
CA PHE A 91 4.97 -1.46 -2.54
C PHE A 91 6.38 -2.08 -2.52
N THR A 92 7.23 -1.63 -1.60
CA THR A 92 8.58 -2.18 -1.47
C THR A 92 8.56 -3.60 -0.90
N VAL A 93 9.14 -4.54 -1.63
CA VAL A 93 9.26 -5.95 -1.22
C VAL A 93 10.67 -6.28 -0.75
N SER A 94 11.68 -5.68 -1.35
CA SER A 94 13.08 -5.94 -0.99
C SER A 94 13.99 -4.84 -1.54
N LYS A 95 15.30 -4.96 -1.24
CA LYS A 95 16.32 -4.08 -1.85
C LYS A 95 16.42 -4.20 -3.38
N LYS A 96 15.79 -5.22 -4.00
CA LYS A 96 15.89 -5.48 -5.45
C LYS A 96 14.57 -5.37 -6.18
N TYR A 97 13.45 -5.53 -5.48
CA TYR A 97 12.14 -5.65 -6.11
C TYR A 97 11.07 -4.88 -5.35
N ASP A 98 10.13 -4.37 -6.12
CA ASP A 98 8.88 -3.78 -5.67
C ASP A 98 7.69 -4.48 -6.33
N ILE A 99 6.49 -4.25 -5.82
CA ILE A 99 5.24 -4.62 -6.48
C ILE A 99 4.59 -3.32 -6.97
N ASP A 100 4.39 -3.23 -8.28
CA ASP A 100 3.49 -2.23 -8.86
C ASP A 100 2.06 -2.78 -8.78
N GLY A 101 1.26 -2.19 -7.92
CA GLY A 101 -0.13 -2.57 -7.69
C GLY A 101 -1.14 -1.74 -8.48
N ASN A 102 -0.72 -0.90 -9.41
CA ASN A 102 -1.60 -0.01 -10.18
C ASN A 102 -2.42 -0.75 -11.24
N PHE A 103 -3.23 -1.69 -10.79
CA PHE A 103 -4.13 -2.49 -11.62
C PHE A 103 -5.57 -2.40 -11.11
N PRO A 104 -6.58 -2.32 -12.01
CA PRO A 104 -8.00 -2.20 -11.61
C PRO A 104 -8.50 -3.34 -10.71
N TRP A 105 -7.93 -4.53 -10.84
CA TRP A 105 -8.29 -5.72 -10.06
C TRP A 105 -7.56 -5.84 -8.73
N ASN A 106 -6.64 -4.95 -8.39
CA ASN A 106 -6.01 -4.88 -7.08
C ASN A 106 -6.86 -4.00 -6.15
N THR A 107 -7.83 -4.58 -5.49
CA THR A 107 -8.69 -3.86 -4.54
C THR A 107 -7.88 -3.24 -3.40
N ALA A 108 -6.84 -3.93 -2.92
CA ALA A 108 -6.02 -3.48 -1.79
C ALA A 108 -5.30 -2.14 -2.06
N ARG A 109 -5.07 -1.75 -3.32
CA ARG A 109 -4.49 -0.45 -3.68
C ARG A 109 -5.35 0.75 -3.27
N LEU A 110 -6.63 0.52 -3.00
CA LEU A 110 -7.60 1.54 -2.61
C LEU A 110 -7.75 1.66 -1.09
N ILE A 111 -7.02 0.88 -0.31
CA ILE A 111 -6.98 1.04 1.16
C ILE A 111 -6.21 2.31 1.47
N ASN A 112 -6.85 3.27 2.13
CA ASN A 112 -6.28 4.57 2.46
C ASN A 112 -5.25 4.51 3.60
N HIS A 113 -4.44 5.55 3.70
CA HIS A 113 -3.54 5.73 4.84
C HIS A 113 -4.29 6.27 6.06
N SER A 114 -3.85 5.86 7.25
CA SER A 114 -4.20 6.52 8.50
C SER A 114 -3.00 6.57 9.45
N CYS A 115 -2.89 7.66 10.20
CA CYS A 115 -1.96 7.78 11.32
C CYS A 115 -2.35 6.89 12.52
N GLU A 116 -3.61 6.45 12.61
CA GLU A 116 -4.12 5.47 13.57
C GLU A 116 -4.79 4.31 12.79
N PRO A 117 -3.99 3.47 12.10
CA PRO A 117 -4.51 2.44 11.22
C PRO A 117 -5.21 1.31 11.98
N ASN A 118 -6.10 0.59 11.30
CA ASN A 118 -6.70 -0.65 11.80
C ASN A 118 -6.18 -1.90 11.10
N CYS A 119 -5.33 -1.72 10.09
CA CYS A 119 -4.66 -2.80 9.38
C CYS A 119 -3.15 -2.55 9.29
N GLU A 120 -2.43 -3.61 8.96
CA GLU A 120 -1.00 -3.55 8.62
C GLU A 120 -0.68 -4.45 7.42
N ALA A 121 0.44 -4.16 6.78
CA ALA A 121 0.92 -4.91 5.63
C ALA A 121 1.98 -5.93 6.06
N TRP A 122 1.68 -7.22 5.93
CA TRP A 122 2.61 -8.31 6.24
C TRP A 122 3.23 -8.87 4.99
N GLN A 123 4.54 -8.95 4.98
CA GLN A 123 5.29 -9.53 3.88
C GLN A 123 5.59 -11.01 4.11
N THR A 124 5.24 -11.85 3.15
CA THR A 124 5.62 -13.27 3.10
C THR A 124 6.31 -13.57 1.77
N GLY A 125 7.63 -13.66 1.80
CA GLY A 125 8.44 -13.80 0.60
C GLY A 125 8.32 -12.58 -0.33
N LYS A 126 7.70 -12.75 -1.50
CA LYS A 126 7.43 -11.67 -2.46
C LYS A 126 5.95 -11.29 -2.53
N ARG A 127 5.19 -11.58 -1.51
CA ARG A 127 3.76 -11.30 -1.42
C ARG A 127 3.49 -10.39 -0.24
N ILE A 128 2.55 -9.48 -0.40
CA ILE A 128 2.09 -8.56 0.65
C ILE A 128 0.64 -8.90 0.97
N HIS A 129 0.34 -9.08 2.25
CA HIS A 129 -1.02 -9.32 2.74
C HIS A 129 -1.40 -8.23 3.73
N ILE A 130 -2.61 -7.74 3.61
CA ILE A 130 -3.18 -6.79 4.57
C ILE A 130 -3.88 -7.61 5.66
N HIS A 131 -3.48 -7.38 6.92
CA HIS A 131 -4.03 -7.99 8.10
C HIS A 131 -4.66 -6.94 9.02
N SER A 132 -5.67 -7.34 9.78
CA SER A 132 -6.23 -6.49 10.84
C SER A 132 -5.28 -6.41 12.03
N LEU A 133 -5.04 -5.19 12.54
CA LEU A 133 -4.27 -4.93 13.77
C LEU A 133 -5.10 -5.16 15.05
N ARG A 134 -6.41 -5.02 14.94
CA ARG A 134 -7.38 -5.15 16.02
C ARG A 134 -8.72 -5.58 15.44
N ASP A 135 -9.68 -5.86 16.29
CA ASP A 135 -11.06 -6.08 15.86
C ASP A 135 -11.57 -4.89 15.04
N ILE A 136 -12.15 -5.16 13.87
CA ILE A 136 -12.73 -4.19 12.94
C ILE A 136 -14.22 -4.49 12.83
N LYS A 137 -15.06 -3.47 12.89
CA LYS A 137 -16.50 -3.63 12.75
C LYS A 137 -16.94 -3.58 11.29
N GLU A 138 -18.05 -4.27 11.00
CA GLU A 138 -18.73 -4.11 9.71
C GLU A 138 -18.97 -2.63 9.41
N GLY A 139 -18.61 -2.21 8.20
CA GLY A 139 -18.73 -0.83 7.75
C GLY A 139 -17.57 0.10 8.10
N ASP A 140 -16.59 -0.34 8.91
CA ASP A 140 -15.38 0.44 9.16
C ASP A 140 -14.50 0.50 7.90
N GLU A 141 -13.91 1.68 7.64
CA GLU A 141 -12.91 1.83 6.59
C GLU A 141 -11.60 1.18 7.02
N LEU A 142 -11.06 0.32 6.16
CA LEU A 142 -9.75 -0.29 6.32
C LEU A 142 -8.67 0.74 5.99
N THR A 143 -7.67 0.86 6.86
CA THR A 143 -6.56 1.79 6.68
C THR A 143 -5.26 1.17 7.15
N PHE A 144 -4.14 1.50 6.50
CA PHE A 144 -2.82 1.07 6.96
C PHE A 144 -1.80 2.23 6.87
N ASP A 145 -0.66 2.10 7.56
CA ASP A 145 0.45 3.05 7.43
C ASP A 145 1.17 2.79 6.11
N TYR A 146 1.23 3.78 5.23
CA TYR A 146 1.93 3.67 3.94
C TYR A 146 3.44 3.58 4.11
N GLY A 147 3.99 4.00 5.26
CA GLY A 147 5.40 3.91 5.54
C GLY A 147 6.27 4.81 4.67
N PHE A 148 5.76 5.96 4.23
CA PHE A 148 6.52 6.88 3.38
C PHE A 148 7.73 7.45 4.11
N ASP A 149 8.79 7.72 3.35
CA ASP A 149 9.99 8.35 3.88
C ASP A 149 9.75 9.82 4.19
N ILE A 150 10.40 10.32 5.24
CA ILE A 150 10.30 11.70 5.69
C ILE A 150 10.86 12.72 4.68
N GLU A 151 11.71 12.32 3.74
CA GLU A 151 12.37 13.25 2.84
C GLU A 151 11.40 13.95 1.86
N CYS A 152 10.22 13.36 1.61
CA CYS A 152 9.19 13.95 0.75
C CYS A 152 7.86 14.22 1.49
N TYR A 153 7.89 14.42 2.81
CA TYR A 153 6.67 14.54 3.61
C TYR A 153 5.77 15.71 3.19
N GLU A 154 6.34 16.82 2.73
CA GLU A 154 5.59 18.01 2.34
C GLU A 154 4.64 17.76 1.16
N ASP A 155 4.98 16.79 0.30
CA ASP A 155 4.17 16.41 -0.86
C ASP A 155 3.00 15.47 -0.48
N HIS A 156 2.99 14.98 0.78
CA HIS A 156 2.05 13.95 1.24
C HIS A 156 1.25 14.38 2.48
N PRO A 157 0.36 15.39 2.39
CA PRO A 157 -0.51 15.77 3.49
C PRO A 157 -1.45 14.61 3.86
N CYS A 158 -1.62 14.36 5.18
CA CYS A 158 -2.52 13.32 5.67
C CYS A 158 -3.92 13.87 5.93
N LEU A 159 -4.93 13.23 5.37
CA LEU A 159 -6.34 13.59 5.50
C LEU A 159 -7.14 12.60 6.35
N CYS A 160 -6.48 11.73 7.15
CA CYS A 160 -7.16 10.65 7.87
C CYS A 160 -8.15 11.10 8.97
N GLY A 161 -8.14 12.37 9.36
CA GLY A 161 -9.07 12.93 10.34
C GLY A 161 -8.97 12.38 11.76
N ARG A 162 -7.97 11.55 12.08
CA ARG A 162 -7.82 10.92 13.39
C ARG A 162 -7.28 11.92 14.42
N ALA A 163 -7.62 11.73 15.70
CA ALA A 163 -7.19 12.61 16.78
C ALA A 163 -5.67 12.66 16.95
N GLY A 164 -4.96 11.56 16.67
CA GLY A 164 -3.51 11.47 16.68
C GLY A 164 -2.85 11.74 15.32
N CYS A 165 -3.57 12.33 14.36
CA CYS A 165 -3.01 12.64 13.05
C CYS A 165 -1.87 13.66 13.17
N ILE A 166 -0.71 13.33 12.58
CA ILE A 166 0.47 14.21 12.57
C ILE A 166 0.47 15.22 11.42
N GLY A 167 -0.51 15.13 10.51
CA GLY A 167 -0.70 16.04 9.38
C GLY A 167 -0.03 15.60 8.08
N TYR A 168 0.80 14.58 8.09
CA TYR A 168 1.53 14.07 6.93
C TYR A 168 1.55 12.55 6.89
N ILE A 169 1.74 11.98 5.69
CA ILE A 169 1.93 10.53 5.50
C ILE A 169 3.43 10.24 5.62
N VAL A 170 3.86 9.83 6.81
CA VAL A 170 5.25 9.48 7.12
C VAL A 170 5.26 8.23 7.97
N SER A 171 6.21 7.33 7.72
CA SER A 171 6.44 6.13 8.54
C SER A 171 6.45 6.47 10.03
N ARG A 172 5.72 5.71 10.84
CA ARG A 172 5.62 5.93 12.29
C ARG A 172 6.99 5.99 12.98
N GLU A 173 7.97 5.25 12.48
CA GLU A 173 9.33 5.24 13.01
C GLU A 173 10.05 6.59 12.86
N GLN A 174 9.61 7.46 11.94
CA GLN A 174 10.20 8.75 11.65
C GLN A 174 9.41 9.94 12.24
N TRP A 175 8.37 9.69 13.04
CA TRP A 175 7.52 10.75 13.61
C TRP A 175 8.28 11.71 14.52
N ASP A 176 9.22 11.22 15.34
CA ASP A 176 10.04 12.09 16.17
C ASP A 176 10.86 13.07 15.33
N GLN A 177 11.44 12.60 14.24
CA GLN A 177 12.21 13.43 13.30
C GLN A 177 11.29 14.46 12.61
N LEU A 178 10.07 14.06 12.22
CA LEU A 178 9.09 14.96 11.63
C LEU A 178 8.70 16.06 12.61
N TYR A 179 8.44 15.72 13.87
CA TYR A 179 8.12 16.71 14.90
C TYR A 179 9.25 17.71 15.12
N GLU A 180 10.50 17.25 15.12
CA GLU A 180 11.67 18.13 15.21
C GLU A 180 11.78 19.06 13.98
N ARG A 181 11.59 18.54 12.75
CA ARG A 181 11.57 19.37 11.51
C ARG A 181 10.46 20.43 11.53
N LEU A 182 9.31 20.10 12.09
CA LEU A 182 8.18 21.04 12.24
C LEU A 182 8.32 22.01 13.41
N GLY A 183 9.40 21.95 14.18
CA GLY A 183 9.60 22.80 15.37
C GLY A 183 8.64 22.50 16.54
N ARG A 184 8.04 21.31 16.55
CA ARG A 184 7.05 20.87 17.55
C ARG A 184 7.64 20.09 18.74
N GLY A 185 8.98 19.95 18.82
CA GLY A 185 9.65 19.12 19.81
C GLY A 185 9.54 17.63 19.47
N LYS A 186 9.66 16.75 20.48
CA LYS A 186 9.47 15.32 20.28
C LYS A 186 7.99 14.95 20.27
N TYR A 187 7.64 13.95 19.48
CA TYR A 187 6.27 13.41 19.47
C TYR A 187 5.95 12.82 20.85
N ALA A 188 5.07 13.50 21.58
CA ALA A 188 4.53 13.01 22.85
C ALA A 188 3.33 12.06 22.57
N GLY A 189 3.59 10.92 21.94
CA GLY A 189 2.56 9.94 21.63
C GLY A 189 1.77 9.57 22.87
N LYS A 190 0.45 9.59 22.80
CA LYS A 190 -0.38 8.94 23.80
C LYS A 190 -0.01 7.46 23.78
N ALA A 191 0.59 6.96 24.86
CA ALA A 191 0.74 5.52 25.07
C ALA A 191 -0.64 4.89 24.93
N SER A 192 -0.73 3.91 24.00
CA SER A 192 -1.91 3.07 23.82
C SER A 192 -2.09 2.15 25.00
#